data_2bb8416e0019d1c4fdfbae1b764ecba2
#
_entry.id   2bb8416e0019d1c4fdfbae1b764ecba2
#
_cell.length_a   1.000
_cell.length_b   1.000
_cell.length_c   1.000
_cell.angle_alpha   90.00
_cell.angle_beta   90.00
_cell.angle_gamma   90.00
#
_symmetry.space_group_name_H-M   'P 1'
#
loop_
_entity.id
_entity.type
_entity.pdbx_description
1 polymer ?
#
loop_
_entity_poly.entity_id
_entity_poly.type
_entity_poly.pdbx_seq_one_letter_code
_entity_poly.pdbx_strand_id
1 'polypeptide(L)'
;MAGITTYLEMREHPRLQTRGPHRGGMLLRLEEPAVPFYRYLHEQAGGSSALAGSSDSEVAEELLDSDRDFFVLYLGGAPAGFFALDRRGAGEVQLIRLALLPGFRGRHLGKWLLGLAVEAAWDFRPERVWTSIGEGDDPRAILLYQWAGFVPYETSRGDDTGATKR
;
A
#
# COMPACT_ATOMS: atom_id res chain seq x y z
N MET A 1 -12.86 6.56 -20.79
CA MET A 1 -11.59 7.31 -20.85
C MET A 1 -10.51 6.49 -20.15
N ALA A 2 -9.45 6.25 -20.84
CA ALA A 2 -8.33 5.53 -20.27
C ALA A 2 -7.58 6.44 -19.27
N GLY A 3 -7.56 6.06 -18.02
CA GLY A 3 -6.89 6.82 -16.97
C GLY A 3 -5.37 6.75 -17.10
N ILE A 4 -4.69 7.78 -16.63
CA ILE A 4 -3.22 7.81 -16.56
C ILE A 4 -2.79 7.16 -15.25
N THR A 5 -1.86 6.22 -15.33
CA THR A 5 -1.18 5.63 -14.16
C THR A 5 0.26 6.11 -14.14
N THR A 6 0.69 6.64 -13.00
CA THR A 6 2.08 7.04 -12.75
C THR A 6 2.76 5.99 -11.90
N TYR A 7 3.91 5.52 -12.34
CA TYR A 7 4.76 4.58 -11.61
C TYR A 7 5.90 5.31 -10.92
N LEU A 8 6.14 4.98 -9.65
CA LEU A 8 7.19 5.57 -8.83
C LEU A 8 8.04 4.45 -8.22
N GLU A 9 9.33 4.70 -8.07
CA GLU A 9 10.26 3.76 -7.46
C GLU A 9 11.25 4.44 -6.52
N MET A 10 11.84 3.66 -5.64
CA MET A 10 13.06 3.98 -4.90
C MET A 10 14.03 2.81 -4.99
N ARG A 11 15.32 3.11 -5.15
CA ARG A 11 16.40 2.12 -5.28
C ARG A 11 17.35 2.12 -4.10
N GLU A 12 17.15 3.01 -3.17
CA GLU A 12 17.91 3.11 -1.94
C GLU A 12 16.96 3.20 -0.75
N HIS A 13 17.35 2.53 0.34
CA HIS A 13 16.58 2.59 1.59
C HIS A 13 16.65 4.01 2.17
N PRO A 14 15.54 4.74 2.20
CA PRO A 14 15.54 6.09 2.74
C PRO A 14 15.67 6.09 4.26
N ARG A 15 16.25 7.14 4.81
CA ARG A 15 16.29 7.35 6.27
C ARG A 15 15.06 8.14 6.70
N LEU A 16 13.95 7.46 6.87
CA LEU A 16 12.71 8.08 7.33
C LEU A 16 12.56 7.99 8.86
N GLN A 17 11.90 8.99 9.44
CA GLN A 17 11.47 8.89 10.82
C GLN A 17 10.17 8.10 10.87
N THR A 18 10.25 6.86 11.38
CA THR A 18 9.08 5.97 11.53
C THR A 18 8.42 6.07 12.89
N ARG A 19 8.88 7.00 13.74
CA ARG A 19 8.21 7.26 15.02
C ARG A 19 6.91 8.01 14.77
N GLY A 20 5.81 7.36 15.13
CA GLY A 20 4.49 7.96 15.04
C GLY A 20 4.28 9.11 16.03
N PRO A 21 3.35 10.02 15.71
CA PRO A 21 3.01 11.13 16.56
C PRO A 21 2.32 10.70 17.86
N HIS A 22 1.90 9.45 17.95
CA HIS A 22 1.17 8.91 19.10
C HIS A 22 1.89 7.73 19.73
N ARG A 23 1.94 7.71 21.04
CA ARG A 23 2.34 6.53 21.80
C ARG A 23 1.24 5.46 21.72
N GLY A 24 1.61 4.19 21.61
CA GLY A 24 0.67 3.08 21.62
C GLY A 24 0.17 2.65 20.23
N GLY A 25 0.80 3.11 19.16
CA GLY A 25 0.59 2.55 17.83
C GLY A 25 1.19 1.15 17.74
N MET A 26 0.46 0.24 17.09
CA MET A 26 0.88 -1.15 16.89
C MET A 26 0.67 -1.53 15.43
N LEU A 27 1.74 -1.95 14.76
CA LEU A 27 1.67 -2.50 13.41
C LEU A 27 1.65 -4.03 13.51
N LEU A 28 0.60 -4.65 13.00
CA LEU A 28 0.45 -6.10 12.99
C LEU A 28 0.33 -6.62 11.56
N ARG A 29 1.01 -7.71 11.28
CA ARG A 29 0.85 -8.46 10.05
C ARG A 29 -0.40 -9.34 10.17
N LEU A 30 -1.23 -9.34 9.14
CA LEU A 30 -2.38 -10.23 9.06
C LEU A 30 -1.90 -11.61 8.60
N GLU A 31 -1.93 -12.58 9.50
CA GLU A 31 -1.46 -13.96 9.25
C GLU A 31 -2.60 -14.91 8.90
N GLU A 32 -3.80 -14.63 9.40
CA GLU A 32 -4.99 -15.43 9.14
C GLU A 32 -5.84 -14.83 8.02
N PRO A 33 -6.49 -15.64 7.18
CA PRO A 33 -7.33 -15.15 6.08
C PRO A 33 -8.67 -14.61 6.61
N ALA A 34 -8.63 -13.56 7.39
CA ALA A 34 -9.80 -12.90 7.97
C ALA A 34 -10.56 -12.09 6.91
N VAL A 35 -11.25 -12.75 5.98
CA VAL A 35 -11.94 -12.12 4.84
C VAL A 35 -12.91 -11.02 5.27
N PRO A 36 -13.79 -11.21 6.28
CA PRO A 36 -14.72 -10.14 6.69
C PRO A 36 -13.99 -8.90 7.20
N PHE A 37 -12.90 -9.06 7.92
CA PHE A 37 -12.09 -7.95 8.43
C PHE A 37 -11.38 -7.22 7.29
N TYR A 38 -10.81 -7.95 6.35
CA TYR A 38 -10.16 -7.39 5.15
C TYR A 38 -11.15 -6.57 4.32
N ARG A 39 -12.36 -7.10 4.07
CA ARG A 39 -13.43 -6.37 3.39
C ARG A 39 -13.83 -5.10 4.13
N TYR A 40 -13.99 -5.19 5.44
CA TYR A 40 -14.30 -4.04 6.29
C TYR A 40 -13.26 -2.91 6.12
N LEU A 41 -11.98 -3.24 6.18
CA LEU A 41 -10.91 -2.25 6.01
C LEU A 41 -10.97 -1.55 4.65
N HIS A 42 -11.21 -2.30 3.58
CA HIS A 42 -11.34 -1.74 2.23
C HIS A 42 -12.57 -0.86 2.07
N GLU A 43 -13.69 -1.27 2.59
CA GLU A 43 -14.94 -0.49 2.56
C GLU A 43 -14.77 0.83 3.33
N GLN A 44 -14.18 0.78 4.52
CA GLN A 44 -13.94 1.97 5.34
C GLN A 44 -12.93 2.93 4.70
N ALA A 45 -11.97 2.44 3.99
CA ALA A 45 -10.99 3.28 3.27
C ALA A 45 -11.60 4.05 2.09
N GLY A 46 -12.82 3.75 1.70
CA GLY A 46 -13.51 4.42 0.59
C GLY A 46 -13.01 4.02 -0.78
N GLY A 47 -12.19 2.98 -0.85
CA GLY A 47 -11.80 2.38 -2.11
C GLY A 47 -12.99 1.66 -2.70
N SER A 48 -13.51 2.17 -3.80
CA SER A 48 -14.46 1.40 -4.57
C SER A 48 -13.79 0.10 -4.95
N SER A 49 -14.14 -0.96 -4.23
CA SER A 49 -14.48 -2.18 -4.91
C SER A 49 -13.41 -2.93 -5.71
N ALA A 50 -12.12 -2.75 -5.45
CA ALA A 50 -11.18 -3.78 -5.92
C ALA A 50 -11.61 -5.18 -5.43
N LEU A 51 -12.38 -5.23 -4.34
CA LEU A 51 -12.92 -6.46 -3.75
C LEU A 51 -14.42 -6.66 -3.99
N ALA A 52 -15.17 -5.68 -4.49
CA ALA A 52 -16.63 -5.78 -4.61
C ALA A 52 -17.07 -6.88 -5.58
N GLY A 53 -16.27 -7.16 -6.60
CA GLY A 53 -16.52 -8.25 -7.55
C GLY A 53 -15.83 -9.57 -7.19
N SER A 54 -15.05 -9.61 -6.11
CA SER A 54 -14.29 -10.80 -5.71
C SER A 54 -15.11 -11.66 -4.73
N SER A 55 -15.09 -12.97 -4.93
CA SER A 55 -15.65 -13.93 -3.99
C SER A 55 -14.79 -14.00 -2.72
N ASP A 56 -15.36 -14.51 -1.63
CA ASP A 56 -14.63 -14.74 -0.39
C ASP A 56 -13.46 -15.70 -0.57
N SER A 57 -13.60 -16.68 -1.48
CA SER A 57 -12.53 -17.61 -1.85
C SER A 57 -11.36 -16.90 -2.50
N GLU A 58 -11.62 -16.01 -3.46
CA GLU A 58 -10.59 -15.22 -4.14
C GLU A 58 -9.87 -14.27 -3.16
N VAL A 59 -10.61 -13.65 -2.26
CA VAL A 59 -10.01 -12.80 -1.20
C VAL A 59 -9.17 -13.63 -0.25
N ALA A 60 -9.63 -14.80 0.14
CA ALA A 60 -8.85 -15.70 1.00
C ALA A 60 -7.56 -16.17 0.32
N GLU A 61 -7.59 -16.48 -0.97
CA GLU A 61 -6.40 -16.82 -1.75
C GLU A 61 -5.39 -15.66 -1.77
N GLU A 62 -5.86 -14.43 -1.95
CA GLU A 62 -4.99 -13.24 -1.88
C GLU A 62 -4.32 -13.11 -0.51
N LEU A 63 -5.07 -13.31 0.58
CA LEU A 63 -4.55 -13.20 1.94
C LEU A 63 -3.59 -14.34 2.32
N LEU A 64 -3.73 -15.50 1.68
CA LEU A 64 -2.87 -16.67 1.91
C LEU A 64 -1.66 -16.72 0.97
N ASP A 65 -1.57 -15.82 -0.01
CA ASP A 65 -0.44 -15.76 -0.92
C ASP A 65 0.85 -15.47 -0.14
N SER A 66 1.79 -16.40 -0.19
CA SER A 66 3.06 -16.29 0.56
C SER A 66 3.95 -15.14 0.11
N ASP A 67 3.70 -14.59 -1.07
CA ASP A 67 4.44 -13.45 -1.64
C ASP A 67 3.73 -12.11 -1.44
N ARG A 68 2.62 -12.13 -0.71
CA ARG A 68 1.90 -10.93 -0.28
C ARG A 68 1.89 -10.80 1.22
N ASP A 69 2.09 -9.58 1.70
CA ASP A 69 2.08 -9.24 3.12
C ASP A 69 1.08 -8.13 3.35
N PHE A 70 0.21 -8.34 4.32
CA PHE A 70 -0.83 -7.38 4.68
C PHE A 70 -0.63 -6.92 6.12
N PHE A 71 -0.53 -5.60 6.32
CA PHE A 71 -0.28 -5.00 7.63
C PHE A 71 -1.41 -4.05 8.02
N VAL A 72 -1.76 -4.07 9.27
CA VAL A 72 -2.76 -3.18 9.87
C VAL A 72 -2.13 -2.39 11.00
N LEU A 73 -2.28 -1.07 10.93
CA LEU A 73 -1.88 -0.16 11.99
C LEU A 73 -3.05 0.04 12.96
N TYR A 74 -2.81 -0.23 14.22
CA TYR A 74 -3.75 0.02 15.31
C TYR A 74 -3.31 1.22 16.13
N LEU A 75 -4.27 2.05 16.51
CA LEU A 75 -4.11 3.15 17.44
C LEU A 75 -5.20 3.11 18.48
N GLY A 76 -4.83 3.11 19.75
CA GLY A 76 -5.81 3.07 20.83
C GLY A 76 -6.74 1.86 20.78
N GLY A 77 -6.27 0.74 20.24
CA GLY A 77 -7.05 -0.48 20.10
C GLY A 77 -7.95 -0.55 18.85
N ALA A 78 -7.98 0.50 18.04
CA ALA A 78 -8.78 0.54 16.81
C ALA A 78 -7.89 0.49 15.55
N PRO A 79 -8.33 -0.16 14.45
CA PRO A 79 -7.62 -0.12 13.19
C PRO A 79 -7.63 1.32 12.65
N ALA A 80 -6.46 1.85 12.37
CA ALA A 80 -6.26 3.24 11.92
C ALA A 80 -5.90 3.33 10.44
N GLY A 81 -5.25 2.30 9.91
CA GLY A 81 -4.82 2.25 8.53
C GLY A 81 -4.25 0.88 8.20
N PHE A 82 -3.92 0.70 6.94
CA PHE A 82 -3.32 -0.55 6.46
C PHE A 82 -2.48 -0.32 5.21
N PHE A 83 -1.62 -1.27 4.92
CA PHE A 83 -0.92 -1.36 3.65
C PHE A 83 -0.66 -2.82 3.29
N ALA A 84 -0.42 -3.07 2.02
CA ALA A 84 -0.05 -4.38 1.51
C ALA A 84 1.18 -4.29 0.61
N LEU A 85 2.00 -5.34 0.68
CA LEU A 85 3.22 -5.50 -0.11
C LEU A 85 3.07 -6.72 -1.01
N ASP A 86 3.58 -6.62 -2.23
CA ASP A 86 3.65 -7.71 -3.19
C ASP A 86 5.12 -7.97 -3.56
N ARG A 87 5.60 -9.17 -3.31
CA ARG A 87 6.99 -9.59 -3.51
C ARG A 87 7.18 -10.55 -4.68
N ARG A 88 6.17 -10.71 -5.54
CA ARG A 88 6.24 -11.65 -6.67
C ARG A 88 7.26 -11.26 -7.72
N GLY A 89 7.60 -9.99 -7.87
CA GLY A 89 8.67 -9.54 -8.74
C GLY A 89 10.05 -9.88 -8.15
N ALA A 90 10.95 -10.47 -8.95
CA ALA A 90 12.30 -10.80 -8.49
C ALA A 90 13.10 -9.54 -8.12
N GLY A 91 13.61 -9.48 -6.90
CA GLY A 91 14.36 -8.32 -6.39
C GLY A 91 13.53 -7.07 -6.16
N GLU A 92 12.21 -7.17 -6.20
CA GLU A 92 11.30 -6.04 -6.10
C GLU A 92 10.26 -6.24 -5.00
N VAL A 93 9.88 -5.17 -4.35
CA VAL A 93 8.69 -5.11 -3.51
C VAL A 93 7.79 -4.00 -4.03
N GLN A 94 6.56 -4.33 -4.31
CA GLN A 94 5.54 -3.35 -4.68
C GLN A 94 4.67 -3.01 -3.47
N LEU A 95 4.50 -1.73 -3.20
CA LEU A 95 3.48 -1.24 -2.29
C LEU A 95 2.16 -1.16 -3.07
N ILE A 96 1.27 -2.11 -2.84
CA ILE A 96 0.04 -2.26 -3.63
C ILE A 96 -1.17 -1.54 -3.05
N ARG A 97 -1.16 -1.30 -1.75
CA ARG A 97 -2.23 -0.61 -1.04
C ARG A 97 -1.65 0.20 0.10
N LEU A 98 -2.20 1.35 0.34
CA LEU A 98 -1.91 2.19 1.50
C LEU A 98 -3.11 3.07 1.77
N ALA A 99 -3.71 2.95 2.93
CA ALA A 99 -4.87 3.76 3.29
C ALA A 99 -4.96 4.03 4.78
N LEU A 100 -5.41 5.24 5.13
CA LEU A 100 -5.89 5.58 6.46
C LEU A 100 -7.41 5.44 6.50
N LEU A 101 -7.94 4.95 7.62
CA LEU A 101 -9.37 4.92 7.85
C LEU A 101 -9.90 6.34 8.16
N PRO A 102 -11.17 6.65 7.81
CA PRO A 102 -11.69 8.03 7.88
C PRO A 102 -11.50 8.74 9.22
N GLY A 103 -11.68 8.03 10.32
CA GLY A 103 -11.53 8.60 11.68
C GLY A 103 -10.09 9.00 12.04
N PHE A 104 -9.12 8.60 11.23
CA PHE A 104 -7.68 8.85 11.46
C PHE A 104 -7.04 9.76 10.42
N ARG A 105 -7.80 10.18 9.42
CA ARG A 105 -7.33 11.15 8.41
C ARG A 105 -7.18 12.54 9.04
N GLY A 106 -6.27 13.35 8.49
CA GLY A 106 -6.04 14.71 8.96
C GLY A 106 -5.26 14.83 10.26
N ARG A 107 -4.66 13.74 10.76
CA ARG A 107 -3.86 13.70 11.99
C ARG A 107 -2.36 13.54 11.73
N HIS A 108 -1.89 13.86 10.54
CA HIS A 108 -0.49 13.67 10.11
C HIS A 108 0.00 12.21 10.19
N LEU A 109 -0.92 11.25 10.11
CA LEU A 109 -0.61 9.82 10.18
C LEU A 109 -0.17 9.22 8.85
N GLY A 110 -0.45 9.88 7.72
CA GLY A 110 -0.12 9.39 6.39
C GLY A 110 1.38 9.19 6.18
N LYS A 111 2.19 10.16 6.60
CA LYS A 111 3.66 10.05 6.54
C LYS A 111 4.19 8.93 7.43
N TRP A 112 3.63 8.78 8.60
CA TRP A 112 4.00 7.69 9.50
C TRP A 112 3.65 6.33 8.93
N LEU A 113 2.41 6.14 8.44
CA LEU A 113 1.99 4.89 7.82
C LEU A 113 2.85 4.54 6.60
N LEU A 114 3.11 5.52 5.73
CA LEU A 114 4.00 5.32 4.58
C LEU A 114 5.43 4.98 5.02
N GLY A 115 5.95 5.65 6.03
CA GLY A 115 7.26 5.33 6.59
C GLY A 115 7.34 3.89 7.09
N LEU A 116 6.32 3.40 7.80
CA LEU A 116 6.22 2.01 8.25
C LEU A 116 6.16 1.03 7.06
N ALA A 117 5.41 1.38 6.01
CA ALA A 117 5.31 0.55 4.81
C ALA A 117 6.65 0.46 4.06
N VAL A 118 7.37 1.56 3.94
CA VAL A 118 8.70 1.61 3.32
C VAL A 118 9.71 0.78 4.11
N GLU A 119 9.73 0.92 5.45
CA GLU A 119 10.59 0.09 6.30
C GLU A 119 10.27 -1.41 6.14
N ALA A 120 9.00 -1.77 6.20
CA ALA A 120 8.57 -3.17 6.02
C ALA A 120 8.97 -3.73 4.65
N ALA A 121 8.89 -2.91 3.59
CA ALA A 121 9.31 -3.31 2.26
C ALA A 121 10.84 -3.54 2.17
N TRP A 122 11.64 -2.66 2.78
CA TRP A 122 13.10 -2.78 2.79
C TRP A 122 13.62 -3.90 3.69
N ASP A 123 12.85 -4.38 4.66
CA ASP A 123 13.20 -5.55 5.47
C ASP A 123 13.39 -6.82 4.62
N PHE A 124 12.74 -6.90 3.45
CA PHE A 124 12.96 -7.96 2.47
C PHE A 124 14.24 -7.81 1.64
N ARG A 125 14.99 -6.73 1.83
CA ARG A 125 16.24 -6.42 1.10
C ARG A 125 16.09 -6.45 -0.42
N PRO A 126 15.09 -5.76 -0.99
CA PRO A 126 14.92 -5.71 -2.43
C PRO A 126 15.99 -4.81 -3.08
N GLU A 127 16.10 -4.90 -4.41
CA GLU A 127 16.87 -3.95 -5.22
C GLU A 127 16.09 -2.66 -5.46
N ARG A 128 14.75 -2.75 -5.45
CA ARG A 128 13.86 -1.59 -5.55
C ARG A 128 12.53 -1.82 -4.84
N VAL A 129 11.95 -0.74 -4.38
CA VAL A 129 10.55 -0.66 -3.93
C VAL A 129 9.82 0.25 -4.90
N TRP A 130 8.65 -0.15 -5.36
CA TRP A 130 7.87 0.63 -6.31
C TRP A 130 6.38 0.64 -5.98
N THR A 131 5.67 1.57 -6.57
CA THR A 131 4.22 1.72 -6.45
C THR A 131 3.65 2.36 -7.71
N SER A 132 2.35 2.37 -7.83
CA SER A 132 1.63 3.06 -8.89
C SER A 132 0.49 3.89 -8.32
N ILE A 133 0.23 5.02 -8.97
CA ILE A 133 -0.87 5.94 -8.63
C ILE A 133 -1.71 6.14 -9.89
N GLY A 134 -2.99 5.82 -9.80
CA GLY A 134 -3.96 6.02 -10.86
C GLY A 134 -4.56 7.42 -10.87
N GLU A 135 -5.22 7.77 -11.96
CA GLU A 135 -5.89 9.07 -12.12
C GLU A 135 -7.03 9.29 -11.10
N GLY A 136 -7.63 8.20 -10.59
CA GLY A 136 -8.66 8.24 -9.56
C GLY A 136 -8.15 8.40 -8.13
N ASP A 137 -6.84 8.34 -7.93
CA ASP A 137 -6.22 8.49 -6.62
C ASP A 137 -6.11 9.96 -6.22
N ASP A 138 -5.97 10.23 -4.93
CA ASP A 138 -5.78 11.59 -4.43
C ASP A 138 -4.48 12.18 -5.02
N PRO A 139 -4.55 13.33 -5.74
CA PRO A 139 -3.36 13.98 -6.31
C PRO A 139 -2.25 14.27 -5.29
N ARG A 140 -2.61 14.41 -4.02
CA ARG A 140 -1.65 14.63 -2.91
C ARG A 140 -0.83 13.39 -2.60
N ALA A 141 -1.26 12.21 -3.05
CA ALA A 141 -0.53 10.96 -2.85
C ALA A 141 0.87 11.01 -3.50
N ILE A 142 0.99 11.59 -4.70
CA ILE A 142 2.29 11.76 -5.38
C ILE A 142 3.27 12.53 -4.49
N LEU A 143 2.83 13.63 -3.89
CA LEU A 143 3.67 14.43 -3.00
C LEU A 143 4.09 13.66 -1.75
N LEU A 144 3.20 12.85 -1.20
CA LEU A 144 3.49 12.00 -0.06
C LEU A 144 4.56 10.95 -0.40
N TYR A 145 4.41 10.28 -1.54
CA TYR A 145 5.39 9.28 -2.00
C TYR A 145 6.74 9.93 -2.33
N GLN A 146 6.77 11.08 -2.97
CA GLN A 146 8.01 11.82 -3.24
C GLN A 146 8.70 12.26 -1.95
N TRP A 147 7.94 12.67 -0.93
CA TRP A 147 8.49 12.96 0.38
C TRP A 147 9.22 11.75 0.98
N ALA A 148 8.70 10.54 0.78
CA ALA A 148 9.31 9.30 1.25
C ALA A 148 10.53 8.86 0.43
N GLY A 149 10.80 9.49 -0.71
CA GLY A 149 11.95 9.18 -1.57
C GLY A 149 11.60 8.44 -2.86
N PHE A 150 10.32 8.22 -3.14
CA PHE A 150 9.90 7.67 -4.44
C PHE A 150 10.09 8.71 -5.55
N VAL A 151 10.52 8.24 -6.70
CA VAL A 151 10.73 9.05 -7.90
C VAL A 151 9.85 8.49 -9.02
N PRO A 152 9.02 9.34 -9.67
CA PRO A 152 8.30 8.92 -10.87
C PRO A 152 9.27 8.52 -11.98
N TYR A 153 9.00 7.39 -12.64
CA TYR A 153 9.86 6.88 -13.71
C TYR A 153 9.12 6.52 -14.99
N GLU A 154 7.82 6.27 -14.90
CA GLU A 154 6.99 5.89 -16.05
C GLU A 154 5.55 6.34 -15.86
N THR A 155 4.89 6.64 -16.97
CA THR A 155 3.45 6.84 -17.03
C THR A 155 2.85 5.95 -18.13
N SER A 156 1.73 5.29 -17.84
CA SER A 156 0.97 4.57 -18.85
C SER A 156 -0.44 5.11 -18.98
N ARG A 157 -1.00 5.01 -20.19
CA ARG A 157 -2.43 5.25 -20.43
C ARG A 157 -3.13 3.89 -20.51
N GLY A 158 -4.35 3.81 -19.99
CA GLY A 158 -5.10 2.56 -19.87
C GLY A 158 -5.41 1.80 -21.16
N ASP A 159 -5.04 2.34 -22.34
CA ASP A 159 -5.18 1.66 -23.63
C ASP A 159 -3.96 0.79 -24.01
N ASP A 160 -2.91 0.81 -23.21
CA ASP A 160 -1.72 -0.04 -23.42
C ASP A 160 -1.90 -1.43 -22.82
N THR A 161 -2.90 -2.16 -23.28
CA THR A 161 -3.05 -3.60 -23.07
C THR A 161 -2.01 -4.32 -23.93
N GLY A 162 -0.77 -4.40 -23.48
CA GLY A 162 0.19 -5.23 -24.18
C GLY A 162 1.63 -4.80 -24.13
N ALA A 163 2.19 -4.61 -22.97
CA ALA A 163 3.64 -4.67 -22.82
C ALA A 163 4.02 -5.38 -21.52
N THR A 164 4.00 -6.69 -21.59
CA THR A 164 4.93 -7.52 -20.81
C THR A 164 6.32 -6.91 -20.95
N LYS A 165 6.87 -6.35 -19.93
CA LYS A 165 8.30 -5.98 -19.89
C LYS A 165 8.91 -6.50 -18.60
N ARG A 166 9.68 -7.36 -18.91
CA ARG A 166 10.99 -7.97 -18.54
C ARG A 166 11.72 -7.14 -17.48
#